data_005ea1d1d9a50335c3135af6f10fd4cc
#
_entry.id   005ea1d1d9a50335c3135af6f10fd4cc
#
_cell.length_a   1.000
_cell.length_b   1.000
_cell.length_c   1.000
_cell.angle_alpha   90.00
_cell.angle_beta   90.00
_cell.angle_gamma   90.00
#
_symmetry.space_group_name_H-M   'P 1'
#
loop_
_entity.id
_entity.type
_entity.pdbx_description
1 polymer ?
#
loop_
_entity_poly.entity_id
_entity_poly.type
_entity_poly.pdbx_seq_one_letter_code
_entity_poly.pdbx_strand_id
1 'polypeptide(L)'
;MCIRDRPTNHLDADSITWLRGFLSKHEGGLVMISHDVDLLEAVCNKVWFLDAVRAEADVYNMGFKKYLDARATDEARRRRERANAEKKAAALHKQAAKLGAKATKAAAAKQMLHRAERMMNELDDVRVADKVAHIKFPEPAPCGKTPMNAKGLTKMYGSLEVFAG
;
A
#
# COMPACT_ATOMS: atom_id res chain seq x y z
N MET A 1 19.81 -16.10 14.55
CA MET A 1 18.54 -15.52 14.12
C MET A 1 18.38 -15.84 12.63
N CYS A 2 17.51 -16.79 12.28
CA CYS A 2 17.25 -17.11 10.88
C CYS A 2 16.15 -16.16 10.36
N ILE A 3 16.54 -15.21 9.52
CA ILE A 3 15.60 -14.41 8.74
C ILE A 3 15.17 -15.31 7.58
N ARG A 4 13.94 -15.80 7.61
CA ARG A 4 13.35 -16.53 6.49
C ARG A 4 12.35 -15.63 5.82
N ASP A 5 12.70 -15.15 4.63
CA ASP A 5 11.77 -14.38 3.81
C ASP A 5 10.58 -15.26 3.41
N ARG A 6 9.37 -14.76 3.69
CA ARG A 6 8.10 -15.34 3.28
C ARG A 6 7.91 -16.82 3.68
N PRO A 7 7.81 -17.11 4.98
CA PRO A 7 7.70 -18.49 5.45
C PRO A 7 6.44 -19.22 4.96
N THR A 8 5.47 -18.51 4.43
CA THR A 8 4.17 -19.06 3.99
C THR A 8 4.12 -19.45 2.51
N ASN A 9 5.13 -19.11 1.69
CA ASN A 9 5.04 -19.25 0.23
C ASN A 9 4.90 -20.70 -0.29
N HIS A 10 5.23 -21.69 0.51
CA HIS A 10 5.22 -23.11 0.11
C HIS A 10 4.53 -24.01 1.15
N LEU A 11 3.77 -23.40 2.06
CA LEU A 11 3.03 -24.14 3.08
C LEU A 11 1.56 -24.30 2.65
N ASP A 12 1.02 -25.47 2.97
CA ASP A 12 -0.41 -25.73 2.89
C ASP A 12 -1.17 -25.05 4.06
N ALA A 13 -2.49 -25.05 4.00
CA ALA A 13 -3.33 -24.36 4.97
C ALA A 13 -3.14 -24.89 6.41
N ASP A 14 -2.92 -26.18 6.54
CA ASP A 14 -2.72 -26.82 7.86
C ASP A 14 -1.38 -26.43 8.46
N SER A 15 -0.32 -26.40 7.65
CA SER A 15 1.01 -25.94 8.06
C SER A 15 1.02 -24.46 8.44
N ILE A 16 0.27 -23.61 7.73
CA ILE A 16 0.11 -22.18 8.08
C ILE A 16 -0.61 -22.05 9.42
N THR A 17 -1.65 -22.84 9.65
CA THR A 17 -2.39 -22.84 10.92
C THR A 17 -1.50 -23.26 12.09
N TRP A 18 -0.72 -24.33 11.90
CA TRP A 18 0.27 -24.77 12.88
C TRP A 18 1.33 -23.68 13.15
N LEU A 19 1.89 -23.09 12.09
CA LEU A 19 2.90 -22.03 12.20
C LEU A 19 2.38 -20.83 12.98
N ARG A 20 1.15 -20.41 12.72
CA ARG A 20 0.47 -19.35 13.45
C ARG A 20 0.39 -19.65 14.94
N GLY A 21 -0.05 -20.87 15.29
CA GLY A 21 -0.13 -21.30 16.70
C GLY A 21 1.26 -21.38 17.38
N PHE A 22 2.29 -21.76 16.65
CA PHE A 22 3.67 -21.81 17.15
C PHE A 22 4.23 -20.42 17.38
N LEU A 23 4.11 -19.51 16.40
CA LEU A 23 4.66 -18.15 16.48
C LEU A 23 3.93 -17.27 17.50
N SER A 24 2.61 -17.46 17.69
CA SER A 24 1.85 -16.70 18.69
C SER A 24 2.23 -17.02 20.14
N LYS A 25 2.86 -18.17 20.38
CA LYS A 25 3.37 -18.60 21.70
C LYS A 25 4.85 -18.28 21.91
N HIS A 26 5.50 -17.69 20.89
CA HIS A 26 6.92 -17.38 20.98
C HIS A 26 7.19 -16.21 21.90
N GLU A 27 7.97 -16.41 22.96
CA GLU A 27 8.30 -15.39 23.97
C GLU A 27 9.43 -14.45 23.57
N GLY A 28 10.13 -14.73 22.48
CA GLY A 28 11.26 -13.95 21.97
C GLY A 28 10.87 -12.81 21.05
N GLY A 29 11.82 -11.97 20.70
CA GLY A 29 11.64 -10.97 19.62
C GLY A 29 11.56 -11.64 18.26
N LEU A 30 10.49 -11.35 17.50
CA LEU A 30 10.26 -11.87 16.16
C LEU A 30 10.11 -10.70 15.17
N VAL A 31 10.86 -10.75 14.08
CA VAL A 31 10.69 -9.86 12.92
C VAL A 31 10.31 -10.72 11.73
N MET A 32 9.20 -10.39 11.08
CA MET A 32 8.63 -11.20 10.01
C MET A 32 8.20 -10.32 8.84
N ILE A 33 8.38 -10.83 7.63
CA ILE A 33 7.86 -10.27 6.39
C ILE A 33 6.90 -11.31 5.80
N SER A 34 5.64 -10.92 5.64
CA SER A 34 4.62 -11.79 5.06
C SER A 34 3.52 -10.97 4.37
N HIS A 35 2.79 -11.59 3.46
CA HIS A 35 1.53 -11.03 2.90
C HIS A 35 0.29 -11.71 3.49
N ASP A 36 0.47 -12.70 4.34
CA ASP A 36 -0.63 -13.35 5.02
C ASP A 36 -1.11 -12.43 6.16
N VAL A 37 -2.25 -11.79 5.90
CA VAL A 37 -2.86 -10.81 6.81
C VAL A 37 -3.26 -11.46 8.13
N ASP A 38 -3.78 -12.69 8.08
CA ASP A 38 -4.25 -13.41 9.27
C ASP A 38 -3.08 -13.86 10.16
N LEU A 39 -1.97 -14.24 9.54
CA LEU A 39 -0.74 -14.55 10.27
C LEU A 39 -0.16 -13.29 10.92
N LEU A 40 -0.09 -12.17 10.19
CA LEU A 40 0.40 -10.90 10.71
C LEU A 40 -0.46 -10.40 11.87
N GLU A 41 -1.79 -10.47 11.76
CA GLU A 41 -2.71 -10.05 12.83
C GLU A 41 -2.59 -10.91 14.09
N ALA A 42 -2.35 -12.22 13.92
CA ALA A 42 -2.23 -13.13 15.05
C ALA A 42 -0.91 -13.00 15.82
N VAL A 43 0.15 -12.56 15.17
CA VAL A 43 1.52 -12.61 15.71
C VAL A 43 2.10 -11.23 15.97
N CYS A 44 1.77 -10.22 15.15
CA CYS A 44 2.43 -8.92 15.21
C CYS A 44 1.74 -7.95 16.16
N ASN A 45 2.53 -7.35 17.05
CA ASN A 45 2.11 -6.25 17.92
C ASN A 45 2.65 -4.88 17.48
N LYS A 46 3.59 -4.88 16.51
CA LYS A 46 4.18 -3.69 15.90
C LYS A 46 4.32 -3.91 14.41
N VAL A 47 4.14 -2.85 13.63
CA VAL A 47 4.33 -2.86 12.18
C VAL A 47 5.37 -1.81 11.80
N TRP A 48 6.36 -2.20 11.01
CA TRP A 48 7.32 -1.30 10.38
C TRP A 48 6.96 -1.17 8.92
N PHE A 49 6.54 0.01 8.53
CA PHE A 49 6.25 0.32 7.14
C PHE A 49 7.43 1.07 6.52
N LEU A 50 8.02 0.46 5.51
CA LEU A 50 9.10 1.08 4.73
C LEU A 50 8.49 1.86 3.57
N ASP A 51 8.58 3.18 3.63
CA ASP A 51 8.12 4.06 2.57
C ASP A 51 9.27 4.34 1.60
N ALA A 52 9.22 3.69 0.44
CA ALA A 52 10.25 3.84 -0.58
C ALA A 52 10.28 5.25 -1.21
N VAL A 53 9.17 6.00 -1.16
CA VAL A 53 9.10 7.36 -1.73
C VAL A 53 9.80 8.37 -0.83
N ARG A 54 9.58 8.26 0.50
CA ARG A 54 10.20 9.14 1.49
C ARG A 54 11.55 8.63 1.99
N ALA A 55 11.94 7.39 1.63
CA ALA A 55 13.10 6.69 2.18
C ALA A 55 13.09 6.64 3.73
N GLU A 56 11.91 6.52 4.33
CA GLU A 56 11.67 6.50 5.76
C GLU A 56 10.99 5.22 6.21
N ALA A 57 11.14 4.90 7.50
CA ALA A 57 10.47 3.78 8.13
C ALA A 57 9.49 4.29 9.19
N ASP A 58 8.20 4.18 8.91
CA ASP A 58 7.13 4.51 9.86
C ASP A 58 6.89 3.33 10.82
N VAL A 59 6.90 3.57 12.13
CA VAL A 59 6.69 2.55 13.15
C VAL A 59 5.31 2.71 13.78
N TYR A 60 4.49 1.68 13.65
CA TYR A 60 3.16 1.62 14.23
C TYR A 60 3.13 0.61 15.40
N ASN A 61 2.89 1.08 16.63
CA ASN A 61 2.78 0.23 17.82
C ASN A 61 1.36 -0.30 17.98
N MET A 62 0.91 -1.10 17.01
CA MET A 62 -0.45 -1.65 16.98
C MET A 62 -0.51 -2.91 16.10
N GLY A 63 -1.55 -3.74 16.26
CA GLY A 63 -1.80 -4.90 15.42
C GLY A 63 -2.06 -4.53 13.95
N PHE A 64 -1.91 -5.51 13.06
CA PHE A 64 -1.85 -5.28 11.62
C PHE A 64 -3.14 -4.67 11.03
N LYS A 65 -4.31 -5.09 11.46
CA LYS A 65 -5.59 -4.51 10.99
C LYS A 65 -5.74 -3.04 11.37
N LYS A 66 -5.44 -2.72 12.64
CA LYS A 66 -5.47 -1.32 13.11
C LYS A 66 -4.46 -0.46 12.36
N TYR A 67 -3.29 -1.00 12.04
CA TYR A 67 -2.30 -0.33 11.22
C TYR A 67 -2.84 0.02 9.82
N LEU A 68 -3.57 -0.90 9.16
CA LEU A 68 -4.16 -0.62 7.85
C LEU A 68 -5.11 0.57 7.88
N ASP A 69 -5.98 0.64 8.90
CA ASP A 69 -6.92 1.75 9.08
C ASP A 69 -6.21 3.06 9.41
N ALA A 70 -5.23 3.02 10.30
CA ALA A 70 -4.41 4.18 10.66
C ALA A 70 -3.66 4.73 9.43
N ARG A 71 -3.06 3.84 8.65
CA ARG A 71 -2.37 4.21 7.41
C ARG A 71 -3.31 4.83 6.38
N ALA A 72 -4.49 4.25 6.16
CA ALA A 72 -5.48 4.82 5.23
C ALA A 72 -5.91 6.22 5.67
N THR A 73 -6.06 6.43 6.97
CA THR A 73 -6.39 7.75 7.56
C THR A 73 -5.25 8.74 7.36
N ASP A 74 -4.01 8.34 7.61
CA ASP A 74 -2.83 9.19 7.43
C ASP A 74 -2.62 9.56 5.95
N GLU A 75 -2.79 8.63 5.03
CA GLU A 75 -2.72 8.91 3.60
C GLU A 75 -3.81 9.88 3.15
N ALA A 76 -5.05 9.71 3.64
CA ALA A 76 -6.14 10.62 3.36
C ALA A 76 -5.88 12.03 3.91
N ARG A 77 -5.32 12.13 5.12
CA ARG A 77 -4.91 13.40 5.73
C ARG A 77 -3.83 14.10 4.90
N ARG A 78 -2.76 13.41 4.54
CA ARG A 78 -1.66 13.94 3.72
C ARG A 78 -2.15 14.43 2.34
N ARG A 79 -3.04 13.67 1.69
CA ARG A 79 -3.66 14.09 0.43
C ARG A 79 -4.46 15.38 0.58
N ARG A 80 -5.23 15.52 1.67
CA ARG A 80 -5.99 16.76 1.95
C ARG A 80 -5.07 17.94 2.25
N GLU A 81 -4.02 17.74 3.03
CA GLU A 81 -3.01 18.77 3.35
C GLU A 81 -2.34 19.27 2.07
N ARG A 82 -1.90 18.35 1.20
CA ARG A 82 -1.31 18.69 -0.10
C ARG A 82 -2.30 19.46 -1.00
N ALA A 83 -3.51 18.98 -1.17
CA ALA A 83 -4.52 19.66 -1.97
C ALA A 83 -4.83 21.06 -1.45
N ASN A 84 -4.84 21.25 -0.13
CA ASN A 84 -5.04 22.57 0.48
C ASN A 84 -3.84 23.49 0.24
N ALA A 85 -2.61 22.99 0.34
CA ALA A 85 -1.40 23.75 0.07
C ALA A 85 -1.29 24.12 -1.42
N GLU A 86 -1.60 23.20 -2.32
CA GLU A 86 -1.67 23.48 -3.77
C GLU A 86 -2.65 24.61 -4.09
N LYS A 87 -3.85 24.57 -3.48
CA LYS A 87 -4.84 25.66 -3.63
C LYS A 87 -4.33 27.00 -3.12
N LYS A 88 -3.66 27.00 -1.95
CA LYS A 88 -3.05 28.22 -1.38
C LYS A 88 -1.90 28.74 -2.24
N ALA A 89 -1.01 27.85 -2.71
CA ALA A 89 0.08 28.20 -3.62
C ALA A 89 -0.45 28.80 -4.93
N ALA A 90 -1.45 28.17 -5.54
CA ALA A 90 -2.10 28.70 -6.75
C ALA A 90 -2.72 30.09 -6.53
N ALA A 91 -3.35 30.31 -5.38
CA ALA A 91 -3.87 31.64 -5.03
C ALA A 91 -2.77 32.69 -4.91
N LEU A 92 -1.64 32.34 -4.26
CA LEU A 92 -0.47 33.22 -4.16
C LEU A 92 0.15 33.51 -5.53
N HIS A 93 0.28 32.52 -6.40
CA HIS A 93 0.73 32.70 -7.78
C HIS A 93 -0.19 33.65 -8.56
N LYS A 94 -1.52 33.48 -8.43
CA LYS A 94 -2.49 34.37 -9.07
C LYS A 94 -2.42 35.81 -8.56
N GLN A 95 -2.19 35.98 -7.26
CA GLN A 95 -2.00 37.31 -6.67
C GLN A 95 -0.68 37.95 -7.11
N ALA A 96 0.41 37.17 -7.11
CA ALA A 96 1.73 37.63 -7.57
C ALA A 96 1.68 38.09 -9.04
N ALA A 97 1.01 37.34 -9.91
CA ALA A 97 0.84 37.72 -11.31
C ALA A 97 0.11 39.09 -11.48
N LYS A 98 -0.94 39.32 -10.68
CA LYS A 98 -1.68 40.59 -10.69
C LYS A 98 -0.83 41.78 -10.18
N LEU A 99 0.05 41.55 -9.20
CA LEU A 99 0.92 42.57 -8.61
C LEU A 99 2.17 42.83 -9.45
N GLY A 100 2.72 41.80 -10.09
CA GLY A 100 3.93 41.86 -10.89
C GLY A 100 3.83 42.79 -12.12
N ALA A 101 2.61 43.12 -12.55
CA ALA A 101 2.36 44.09 -13.64
C ALA A 101 2.73 45.54 -13.27
N LYS A 102 2.98 45.84 -11.99
CA LYS A 102 3.37 47.17 -11.51
C LYS A 102 4.78 47.12 -10.93
N ALA A 103 5.73 47.89 -11.49
CA ALA A 103 7.14 47.91 -11.10
C ALA A 103 7.33 48.16 -9.58
N THR A 104 6.53 49.04 -8.97
CA THR A 104 6.55 49.33 -7.53
C THR A 104 6.17 48.19 -6.61
N LYS A 105 5.55 47.11 -7.14
CA LYS A 105 5.08 45.94 -6.38
C LYS A 105 5.81 44.63 -6.72
N ALA A 106 6.83 44.72 -7.57
CA ALA A 106 7.60 43.55 -8.02
C ALA A 106 8.26 42.79 -6.85
N ALA A 107 8.77 43.51 -5.83
CA ALA A 107 9.34 42.87 -4.65
C ALA A 107 8.32 42.05 -3.85
N ALA A 108 7.10 42.58 -3.68
CA ALA A 108 6.02 41.89 -3.00
C ALA A 108 5.54 40.64 -3.78
N ALA A 109 5.46 40.75 -5.11
CA ALA A 109 5.16 39.61 -5.97
C ALA A 109 6.21 38.50 -5.83
N LYS A 110 7.51 38.83 -5.81
CA LYS A 110 8.60 37.87 -5.61
C LYS A 110 8.52 37.16 -4.25
N GLN A 111 8.19 37.92 -3.19
CA GLN A 111 7.99 37.31 -1.86
C GLN A 111 6.82 36.32 -1.85
N MET A 112 5.71 36.64 -2.52
CA MET A 112 4.57 35.70 -2.62
C MET A 112 4.93 34.40 -3.36
N LEU A 113 5.68 34.50 -4.44
CA LEU A 113 6.16 33.31 -5.18
C LEU A 113 7.09 32.47 -4.31
N HIS A 114 8.05 33.07 -3.64
CA HIS A 114 8.97 32.36 -2.75
C HIS A 114 8.24 31.70 -1.58
N ARG A 115 7.18 32.33 -1.04
CA ARG A 115 6.33 31.74 -0.02
C ARG A 115 5.56 30.53 -0.55
N ALA A 116 5.03 30.62 -1.78
CA ALA A 116 4.33 29.51 -2.41
C ALA A 116 5.27 28.30 -2.63
N GLU A 117 6.48 28.56 -3.14
CA GLU A 117 7.52 27.53 -3.32
C GLU A 117 7.89 26.85 -2.01
N ARG A 118 8.13 27.64 -0.93
CA ARG A 118 8.45 27.09 0.37
C ARG A 118 7.33 26.21 0.91
N MET A 119 6.07 26.65 0.80
CA MET A 119 4.92 25.85 1.23
C MET A 119 4.81 24.51 0.49
N MET A 120 5.22 24.47 -0.78
CA MET A 120 5.21 23.21 -1.54
C MET A 120 6.39 22.30 -1.19
N ASN A 121 7.57 22.88 -0.93
CA ASN A 121 8.76 22.13 -0.58
C ASN A 121 8.75 21.58 0.86
N GLU A 122 7.97 22.21 1.75
CA GLU A 122 7.78 21.75 3.15
C GLU A 122 6.77 20.57 3.26
N LEU A 123 6.09 20.23 2.16
CA LEU A 123 5.18 19.08 2.15
C LEU A 123 5.93 17.81 1.80
N ASP A 124 5.67 16.78 2.58
CA ASP A 124 6.09 15.43 2.25
C ASP A 124 5.59 15.04 0.86
N ASP A 125 6.42 14.35 0.09
CA ASP A 125 6.01 13.78 -1.18
C ASP A 125 4.87 12.78 -0.94
N VAL A 126 3.70 13.13 -1.47
CA VAL A 126 2.57 12.21 -1.43
C VAL A 126 2.88 11.06 -2.36
N ARG A 127 2.86 9.85 -1.82
CA ARG A 127 2.97 8.64 -2.60
C ARG A 127 1.96 8.71 -3.75
N VAL A 128 2.47 8.72 -4.98
CA VAL A 128 1.65 8.47 -6.15
C VAL A 128 1.15 7.04 -5.98
N ALA A 129 -0.16 6.87 -5.84
CA ALA A 129 -0.75 5.54 -5.72
C ALA A 129 -0.21 4.67 -6.85
N ASP A 130 0.30 3.50 -6.49
CA ASP A 130 0.79 2.55 -7.48
C ASP A 130 -0.29 2.41 -8.56
N LYS A 131 0.10 2.53 -9.82
CA LYS A 131 -0.83 2.36 -10.93
C LYS A 131 -1.39 0.95 -10.87
N VAL A 132 -2.61 0.83 -10.37
CA VAL A 132 -3.32 -0.45 -10.39
C VAL A 132 -3.60 -0.78 -11.85
N ALA A 133 -3.11 -1.93 -12.31
CA ALA A 133 -3.42 -2.40 -13.65
C ALA A 133 -4.94 -2.65 -13.74
N HIS A 134 -5.62 -1.87 -14.57
CA HIS A 134 -7.02 -2.12 -14.89
C HIS A 134 -7.09 -3.28 -15.89
N ILE A 135 -7.15 -4.50 -15.37
CA ILE A 135 -7.35 -5.69 -16.19
C ILE A 135 -8.84 -5.72 -16.58
N LYS A 136 -9.11 -5.51 -17.85
CA LYS A 136 -10.43 -5.73 -18.43
C LYS A 136 -10.45 -7.12 -19.05
N PHE A 137 -11.25 -8.00 -18.51
CA PHE A 137 -11.53 -9.27 -19.19
C PHE A 137 -12.44 -8.98 -20.39
N PRO A 138 -12.18 -9.62 -21.56
CA PRO A 138 -13.13 -9.57 -22.66
C PRO A 138 -14.46 -10.15 -22.22
N GLU A 139 -15.56 -9.63 -22.79
CA GLU A 139 -16.88 -10.20 -22.52
C GLU A 139 -16.86 -11.69 -22.89
N PRO A 140 -17.28 -12.57 -21.97
CA PRO A 140 -17.32 -14.00 -22.26
C PRO A 140 -18.30 -14.26 -23.37
N ALA A 141 -17.98 -15.21 -24.25
CA ALA A 141 -18.94 -15.72 -25.21
C ALA A 141 -20.18 -16.21 -24.48
N PRO A 142 -21.40 -16.03 -25.06
CA PRO A 142 -22.62 -16.50 -24.42
C PRO A 142 -22.51 -18.00 -24.15
N CYS A 143 -22.53 -18.36 -22.87
CA CYS A 143 -22.48 -19.73 -22.42
C CYS A 143 -23.81 -20.12 -21.72
N GLY A 144 -24.20 -21.38 -21.80
CA GLY A 144 -25.36 -21.91 -21.07
C GLY A 144 -25.14 -21.95 -19.55
N LYS A 145 -26.10 -22.53 -18.81
CA LYS A 145 -26.01 -22.69 -17.34
C LYS A 145 -24.77 -23.42 -16.88
N THR A 146 -24.16 -24.25 -17.72
CA THR A 146 -22.98 -25.05 -17.43
C THR A 146 -21.86 -24.62 -18.39
N PRO A 147 -21.02 -23.65 -18.03
CA PRO A 147 -19.97 -23.15 -18.90
C PRO A 147 -18.86 -24.17 -19.18
N MET A 148 -18.72 -25.15 -18.32
CA MET A 148 -17.75 -26.23 -18.46
C MET A 148 -18.32 -27.53 -17.89
N ASN A 149 -18.16 -28.62 -18.64
CA ASN A 149 -18.46 -29.97 -18.17
C ASN A 149 -17.25 -30.85 -18.42
N ALA A 150 -16.78 -31.48 -17.38
CA ALA A 150 -15.63 -32.36 -17.43
C ALA A 150 -16.06 -33.77 -16.94
N LYS A 151 -15.82 -34.78 -17.76
CA LYS A 151 -16.08 -36.18 -17.44
C LYS A 151 -14.82 -36.99 -17.68
N GLY A 152 -14.56 -37.99 -16.82
CA GLY A 152 -13.39 -38.85 -16.97
C GLY A 152 -12.05 -38.12 -16.86
N LEU A 153 -11.99 -37.08 -16.04
CA LEU A 153 -10.75 -36.37 -15.82
C LEU A 153 -9.82 -37.19 -14.95
N THR A 154 -8.64 -37.49 -15.46
CA THR A 154 -7.60 -38.18 -14.72
C THR A 154 -6.30 -37.36 -14.83
N LYS A 155 -5.63 -37.18 -13.72
CA LYS A 155 -4.32 -36.54 -13.68
C LYS A 155 -3.36 -37.34 -12.81
N MET A 156 -2.22 -37.69 -13.39
CA MET A 156 -1.14 -38.41 -12.73
C MET A 156 0.18 -37.59 -12.87
N TYR A 157 1.02 -37.67 -11.85
CA TYR A 157 2.41 -37.20 -11.87
C TYR A 157 3.32 -38.40 -11.52
N GLY A 158 3.87 -39.05 -12.54
CA GLY A 158 4.58 -40.30 -12.37
C GLY A 158 3.65 -41.38 -11.80
N SER A 159 3.97 -41.96 -10.65
CA SER A 159 3.15 -42.92 -9.95
C SER A 159 2.09 -42.30 -9.03
N LEU A 160 2.08 -40.97 -8.86
CA LEU A 160 1.12 -40.29 -8.01
C LEU A 160 -0.13 -39.94 -8.81
N GLU A 161 -1.24 -40.59 -8.49
CA GLU A 161 -2.57 -40.24 -8.98
C GLU A 161 -3.10 -39.06 -8.14
N VAL A 162 -3.43 -37.92 -8.81
CA VAL A 162 -3.94 -36.72 -8.15
C VAL A 162 -5.46 -36.74 -8.08
N PHE A 163 -6.10 -37.19 -9.17
CA PHE A 163 -7.53 -37.46 -9.24
C PHE A 163 -7.82 -38.38 -10.44
N ALA A 164 -8.83 -39.24 -10.27
CA ALA A 164 -9.42 -40.06 -11.30
C ALA A 164 -10.95 -40.04 -11.14
N GLY A 165 -11.68 -39.88 -12.24
CA GLY A 165 -13.12 -39.82 -12.18
C GLY A 165 -13.80 -39.85 -13.52
#